data_adaea2b3ae2d0008a5961ae7b9f8a065
#
_entry.id   adaea2b3ae2d0008a5961ae7b9f8a065
#
_cell.length_a   1.000
_cell.length_b   1.000
_cell.length_c   1.000
_cell.angle_alpha   90.00
_cell.angle_beta   90.00
_cell.angle_gamma   90.00
#
_symmetry.space_group_name_H-M   'P 1'
#
loop_
_entity.id
_entity.type
_entity.pdbx_description
1 polymer ?
#
loop_
_entity_poly.entity_id
_entity_poly.type
_entity_poly.pdbx_seq_one_letter_code
_entity_poly.pdbx_strand_id
1 'polypeptide(L)'
;SDCNRKIVEKAAGGIAVFDIQPRRNSIFQYLSEPHEYYVPRVVCKFIDDVREALESTGRGIVLKQKRNVDDTIIHKQYLKYIKSIEDEIVIIEPCISAIRIINTCQAVISLPFTSTAILGIKSGKPSIYYDPTTQINLDDPTSSGVKIINEIDKLDDWITEQLKI
;
A
#
# COMPACT_ATOMS: atom_id res chain seq x y z
N SER A 1 11.06 21.63 1.82
CA SER A 1 10.29 22.69 1.17
C SER A 1 8.87 22.72 1.72
N ASP A 2 8.19 23.84 1.63
CA ASP A 2 6.82 24.05 2.13
C ASP A 2 5.81 23.06 1.51
N CYS A 3 6.03 22.62 0.28
CA CYS A 3 5.20 21.62 -0.40
C CYS A 3 5.23 20.27 0.33
N ASN A 4 6.41 19.81 0.69
CA ASN A 4 6.59 18.54 1.42
C ASN A 4 5.96 18.58 2.82
N ARG A 5 5.98 19.74 3.47
CA ARG A 5 5.35 19.92 4.77
C ARG A 5 3.83 19.80 4.68
N LYS A 6 3.21 20.49 3.73
CA LYS A 6 1.76 20.46 3.50
C LYS A 6 1.24 19.07 3.14
N ILE A 7 2.01 18.30 2.35
CA ILE A 7 1.65 16.92 1.99
C ILE A 7 1.69 16.02 3.23
N VAL A 8 2.71 16.14 4.05
CA VAL A 8 2.82 15.36 5.30
C VAL A 8 1.72 15.73 6.29
N GLU A 9 1.36 16.99 6.38
CA GLU A 9 0.23 17.45 7.21
C GLU A 9 -1.11 16.85 6.74
N LYS A 10 -1.33 16.75 5.42
CA LYS A 10 -2.52 16.08 4.85
C LYS A 10 -2.56 14.57 5.14
N ALA A 11 -1.41 13.94 5.32
CA ALA A 11 -1.29 12.52 5.64
C ALA A 11 -1.55 12.22 7.13
N ALA A 12 -1.57 13.25 7.98
CA ALA A 12 -1.68 13.06 9.43
C ALA A 12 -3.00 12.36 9.81
N GLY A 13 -2.88 11.30 10.59
CA GLY A 13 -4.03 10.50 11.04
C GLY A 13 -4.61 9.55 9.99
N GLY A 14 -4.05 9.50 8.78
CA GLY A 14 -4.43 8.54 7.74
C GLY A 14 -3.80 7.17 7.93
N ILE A 15 -4.08 6.28 7.00
CA ILE A 15 -3.50 4.94 6.91
C ILE A 15 -2.47 4.92 5.80
N ALA A 16 -1.23 4.60 6.14
CA ALA A 16 -0.15 4.46 5.16
C ALA A 16 -0.33 3.17 4.35
N VAL A 17 -0.47 3.30 3.05
CA VAL A 17 -0.67 2.19 2.12
C VAL A 17 0.54 2.11 1.19
N PHE A 18 1.14 0.93 1.12
CA PHE A 18 2.30 0.66 0.29
C PHE A 18 1.99 -0.45 -0.70
N ASP A 19 1.95 -0.08 -1.96
CA ASP A 19 1.81 -1.00 -3.07
C ASP A 19 3.15 -1.31 -3.74
N ILE A 20 3.10 -2.14 -4.76
CA ILE A 20 4.18 -2.34 -5.73
C ILE A 20 3.63 -1.94 -7.08
N GLN A 21 4.23 -0.92 -7.68
CA GLN A 21 3.83 -0.44 -8.99
C GLN A 21 4.09 -1.54 -10.05
N PRO A 22 3.05 -2.07 -10.70
CA PRO A 22 3.22 -3.12 -11.69
C PRO A 22 3.87 -2.57 -12.95
N ARG A 23 4.88 -3.30 -13.43
CA ARG A 23 5.59 -2.95 -14.65
C ARG A 23 4.87 -3.50 -15.89
N ARG A 24 5.17 -2.94 -17.05
CA ARG A 24 4.70 -3.48 -18.33
C ARG A 24 5.25 -4.88 -18.55
N ASN A 25 4.48 -5.75 -19.19
CA ASN A 25 4.88 -7.13 -19.48
C ASN A 25 6.20 -7.21 -20.26
N SER A 26 6.44 -6.29 -21.21
CA SER A 26 7.68 -6.22 -21.96
C SER A 26 8.92 -6.03 -21.07
N ILE A 27 8.78 -5.31 -19.95
CA ILE A 27 9.87 -5.10 -18.99
C ILE A 27 10.14 -6.39 -18.21
N PHE A 28 9.11 -7.10 -17.76
CA PHE A 28 9.27 -8.40 -17.10
C PHE A 28 9.95 -9.42 -17.99
N GLN A 29 9.56 -9.51 -19.26
CA GLN A 29 10.19 -10.39 -20.22
C GLN A 29 11.68 -10.07 -20.40
N TYR A 30 12.03 -8.79 -20.46
CA TYR A 30 13.41 -8.34 -20.58
C TYR A 30 14.26 -8.70 -19.36
N LEU A 31 13.70 -8.53 -18.16
CA LEU A 31 14.40 -8.78 -16.89
C LEU A 31 14.31 -10.23 -16.43
N SER A 32 13.53 -11.08 -17.10
CA SER A 32 13.23 -12.46 -16.68
C SER A 32 12.74 -12.55 -15.23
N GLU A 33 12.02 -11.53 -14.75
CA GLU A 33 11.49 -11.48 -13.40
C GLU A 33 10.10 -12.16 -13.33
N PRO A 34 9.81 -12.95 -12.28
CA PRO A 34 8.47 -13.44 -12.05
C PRO A 34 7.53 -12.28 -11.70
N HIS A 35 6.35 -12.24 -12.32
CA HIS A 35 5.41 -11.12 -12.19
C HIS A 35 3.96 -11.55 -11.95
N GLU A 36 3.75 -12.83 -11.68
CA GLU A 36 2.40 -13.42 -11.58
C GLU A 36 1.52 -12.78 -10.50
N TYR A 37 2.13 -12.33 -9.41
CA TYR A 37 1.42 -11.73 -8.28
C TYR A 37 1.23 -10.21 -8.43
N TYR A 38 2.29 -9.46 -8.72
CA TYR A 38 2.25 -7.98 -8.77
C TYR A 38 1.78 -7.45 -10.12
N VAL A 39 0.69 -8.00 -10.63
CA VAL A 39 0.03 -7.55 -11.86
C VAL A 39 -0.97 -6.43 -11.57
N PRO A 40 -1.35 -5.59 -12.55
CA PRO A 40 -2.25 -4.46 -12.33
C PRO A 40 -3.56 -4.85 -11.67
N ARG A 41 -4.15 -5.97 -12.06
CA ARG A 41 -5.41 -6.47 -11.47
C ARG A 41 -5.31 -6.70 -9.97
N VAL A 42 -4.20 -7.29 -9.50
CA VAL A 42 -3.99 -7.57 -8.09
C VAL A 42 -3.71 -6.29 -7.31
N VAL A 43 -2.85 -5.42 -7.83
CA VAL A 43 -2.49 -4.16 -7.16
C VAL A 43 -3.69 -3.22 -7.07
N CYS A 44 -4.48 -3.09 -8.14
CA CYS A 44 -5.69 -2.27 -8.11
C CYS A 44 -6.73 -2.84 -7.13
N LYS A 45 -6.93 -4.17 -7.13
CA LYS A 45 -7.82 -4.81 -6.16
C LYS A 45 -7.36 -4.59 -4.72
N PHE A 46 -6.06 -4.67 -4.46
CA PHE A 46 -5.51 -4.36 -3.13
C PHE A 46 -5.91 -2.97 -2.65
N ILE A 47 -5.75 -1.96 -3.51
CA ILE A 47 -6.10 -0.58 -3.16
C ILE A 47 -7.62 -0.42 -3.00
N ASP A 48 -8.42 -1.03 -3.87
CA ASP A 48 -9.89 -0.98 -3.77
C ASP A 48 -10.40 -1.63 -2.49
N ASP A 49 -9.90 -2.80 -2.13
CA ASP A 49 -10.29 -3.50 -0.89
C ASP A 49 -9.92 -2.66 0.35
N VAL A 50 -8.75 -2.00 0.36
CA VAL A 50 -8.36 -1.11 1.45
C VAL A 50 -9.25 0.14 1.50
N ARG A 51 -9.62 0.71 0.35
CA ARG A 51 -10.55 1.85 0.28
C ARG A 51 -11.92 1.46 0.85
N GLU A 52 -12.45 0.32 0.43
CA GLU A 52 -13.73 -0.20 0.93
C GLU A 52 -13.71 -0.40 2.44
N ALA A 53 -12.67 -1.05 2.97
CA ALA A 53 -12.52 -1.28 4.41
C ALA A 53 -12.37 0.02 5.23
N LEU A 54 -11.87 1.09 4.64
CA LEU A 54 -11.71 2.39 5.31
C LEU A 54 -12.90 3.34 5.15
N GLU A 55 -13.85 3.04 4.27
CA GLU A 55 -14.93 3.94 3.91
C GLU A 55 -15.75 4.41 5.13
N SER A 56 -16.07 3.48 6.03
CA SER A 56 -16.86 3.79 7.24
C SER A 56 -16.05 4.49 8.34
N THR A 57 -14.73 4.54 8.24
CA THR A 57 -13.86 5.02 9.32
C THR A 57 -13.61 6.53 9.29
N GLY A 58 -13.90 7.19 8.19
CA GLY A 58 -13.51 8.59 7.95
C GLY A 58 -12.00 8.81 7.84
N ARG A 59 -11.19 7.73 7.77
CA ARG A 59 -9.73 7.80 7.61
C ARG A 59 -9.34 7.77 6.15
N GLY A 60 -8.41 8.64 5.78
CA GLY A 60 -7.90 8.72 4.42
C GLY A 60 -6.81 7.69 4.13
N ILE A 61 -6.75 7.24 2.88
CA ILE A 61 -5.62 6.49 2.35
C ILE A 61 -4.48 7.45 2.03
N VAL A 62 -3.29 7.11 2.50
CA VAL A 62 -2.04 7.77 2.18
C VAL A 62 -1.19 6.79 1.38
N LEU A 63 -1.28 6.85 0.06
CA LEU A 63 -0.56 5.96 -0.85
C LEU A 63 0.85 6.49 -1.09
N LYS A 64 1.86 5.75 -0.63
CA LYS A 64 3.26 6.06 -0.86
C LYS A 64 3.81 5.26 -2.02
N GLN A 65 4.13 5.94 -3.09
CA GLN A 65 4.80 5.34 -4.23
C GLN A 65 6.28 5.04 -3.91
N LYS A 66 6.74 3.87 -4.32
CA LYS A 66 8.02 3.32 -3.87
C LYS A 66 9.23 4.08 -4.44
N ARG A 67 9.19 4.50 -5.70
CA ARG A 67 10.32 5.17 -6.39
C ARG A 67 9.82 6.08 -7.50
N ASN A 68 10.65 7.04 -7.90
CA ASN A 68 10.55 7.71 -9.20
C ASN A 68 10.85 6.67 -10.30
N VAL A 69 9.83 5.95 -10.68
CA VAL A 69 9.92 5.04 -11.82
C VAL A 69 9.39 5.81 -13.02
N ASP A 70 10.16 5.81 -14.10
CA ASP A 70 9.71 6.37 -15.36
C ASP A 70 8.34 5.76 -15.73
N ASP A 71 7.33 6.59 -15.94
CA ASP A 71 5.97 6.19 -16.32
C ASP A 71 5.96 5.30 -17.57
N THR A 72 7.04 5.34 -18.38
CA THR A 72 7.20 4.48 -19.56
C THR A 72 7.33 2.99 -19.21
N ILE A 73 7.78 2.65 -17.99
CA ILE A 73 7.96 1.25 -17.56
C ILE A 73 6.79 0.76 -16.68
N ILE A 74 5.98 1.65 -16.15
CA ILE A 74 4.80 1.30 -15.36
C ILE A 74 3.65 0.87 -16.27
N HIS A 75 2.87 -0.11 -15.82
CA HIS A 75 1.74 -0.61 -16.58
C HIS A 75 0.64 0.47 -16.74
N LYS A 76 0.19 0.69 -17.97
CA LYS A 76 -0.80 1.74 -18.29
C LYS A 76 -2.12 1.60 -17.54
N GLN A 77 -2.57 0.38 -17.31
CA GLN A 77 -3.80 0.11 -16.56
C GLN A 77 -3.69 0.60 -15.11
N TYR A 78 -2.55 0.39 -14.47
CA TYR A 78 -2.29 0.90 -13.13
C TYR A 78 -2.27 2.43 -13.09
N LEU A 79 -1.56 3.08 -14.02
CA LEU A 79 -1.52 4.54 -14.10
C LEU A 79 -2.91 5.15 -14.32
N LYS A 80 -3.72 4.55 -15.19
CA LYS A 80 -5.10 4.96 -15.42
C LYS A 80 -5.96 4.82 -14.17
N TYR A 81 -5.80 3.72 -13.44
CA TYR A 81 -6.49 3.48 -12.19
C TYR A 81 -6.14 4.53 -11.13
N ILE A 82 -4.85 4.76 -10.88
CA ILE A 82 -4.40 5.76 -9.90
C ILE A 82 -4.97 7.14 -10.24
N LYS A 83 -4.95 7.52 -11.51
CA LYS A 83 -5.52 8.80 -11.95
C LYS A 83 -7.03 8.90 -11.67
N SER A 84 -7.75 7.78 -11.77
CA SER A 84 -9.19 7.76 -11.50
C SER A 84 -9.56 7.98 -10.04
N ILE A 85 -8.64 7.74 -9.11
CA ILE A 85 -8.86 7.85 -7.67
C ILE A 85 -8.02 8.94 -7.00
N GLU A 86 -7.22 9.69 -7.75
CA GLU A 86 -6.25 10.66 -7.20
C GLU A 86 -6.89 11.76 -6.34
N ASP A 87 -8.16 12.08 -6.58
CA ASP A 87 -8.89 13.08 -5.79
C ASP A 87 -9.46 12.51 -4.47
N GLU A 88 -9.50 11.19 -4.33
CA GLU A 88 -10.05 10.49 -3.15
C GLU A 88 -8.98 10.06 -2.15
N ILE A 89 -7.71 10.07 -2.54
CA ILE A 89 -6.58 9.62 -1.73
C ILE A 89 -5.46 10.64 -1.69
N VAL A 90 -4.60 10.55 -0.68
CA VAL A 90 -3.37 11.35 -0.62
C VAL A 90 -2.23 10.55 -1.26
N ILE A 91 -1.73 11.01 -2.39
CA ILE A 91 -0.58 10.39 -3.06
C ILE A 91 0.70 11.10 -2.60
N ILE A 92 1.64 10.30 -2.09
CA ILE A 92 2.91 10.80 -1.58
C ILE A 92 4.01 10.61 -2.62
N GLU A 93 4.68 11.69 -2.92
CA GLU A 93 5.79 11.70 -3.85
C GLU A 93 6.94 10.76 -3.41
N PRO A 94 7.64 10.13 -4.37
CA PRO A 94 8.74 9.20 -4.08
C PRO A 94 9.89 9.79 -3.26
N CYS A 95 10.14 11.10 -3.36
CA CYS A 95 11.20 11.80 -2.62
C CYS A 95 10.97 11.86 -1.11
N ILE A 96 9.73 11.72 -0.64
CA ILE A 96 9.42 11.69 0.80
C ILE A 96 9.70 10.28 1.32
N SER A 97 10.47 10.15 2.40
CA SER A 97 10.83 8.85 2.94
C SER A 97 9.64 8.08 3.51
N ALA A 98 9.65 6.75 3.36
CA ALA A 98 8.61 5.88 3.90
C ALA A 98 8.49 6.00 5.42
N ILE A 99 9.61 6.09 6.13
CA ILE A 99 9.61 6.22 7.60
C ILE A 99 8.89 7.50 8.07
N ARG A 100 9.03 8.59 7.33
CA ARG A 100 8.34 9.84 7.66
C ARG A 100 6.83 9.68 7.53
N ILE A 101 6.35 9.00 6.50
CA ILE A 101 4.94 8.75 6.30
C ILE A 101 4.40 7.77 7.34
N ILE A 102 5.12 6.70 7.62
CA ILE A 102 4.76 5.72 8.66
C ILE A 102 4.59 6.42 10.01
N ASN A 103 5.52 7.29 10.40
CA ASN A 103 5.44 8.01 11.66
C ASN A 103 4.28 9.01 11.73
N THR A 104 3.83 9.52 10.60
CA THR A 104 2.73 10.48 10.50
C THR A 104 1.36 9.79 10.51
N CYS A 105 1.26 8.59 9.96
CA CYS A 105 0.05 7.81 9.86
C CYS A 105 -0.23 6.97 11.14
N GLN A 106 -1.46 6.45 11.26
CA GLN A 106 -1.89 5.66 12.41
C GLN A 106 -1.56 4.17 12.28
N ALA A 107 -1.59 3.65 11.07
CA ALA A 107 -1.34 2.24 10.78
C ALA A 107 -0.73 2.08 9.38
N VAL A 108 -0.23 0.89 9.09
CA VAL A 108 0.42 0.54 7.83
C VAL A 108 -0.24 -0.69 7.22
N ILE A 109 -0.69 -0.58 5.98
CA ILE A 109 -1.19 -1.71 5.19
C ILE A 109 -0.33 -1.81 3.92
N SER A 110 0.30 -2.94 3.72
CA SER A 110 1.22 -3.15 2.60
C SER A 110 0.84 -4.39 1.80
N LEU A 111 1.15 -4.37 0.50
CA LEU A 111 1.18 -5.61 -0.28
C LEU A 111 2.17 -6.59 0.33
N PRO A 112 1.87 -7.91 0.28
CA PRO A 112 2.71 -8.93 0.87
C PRO A 112 4.18 -8.84 0.46
N PHE A 113 5.04 -9.09 1.45
CA PHE A 113 6.50 -9.18 1.31
C PHE A 113 7.19 -7.86 0.92
N THR A 114 6.58 -6.73 1.24
CA THR A 114 7.24 -5.43 1.16
C THR A 114 7.92 -5.08 2.48
N SER A 115 9.09 -4.46 2.42
CA SER A 115 9.84 -4.06 3.62
C SER A 115 9.15 -2.99 4.49
N THR A 116 8.18 -2.29 3.92
CA THR A 116 7.48 -1.18 4.59
C THR A 116 6.61 -1.63 5.76
N ALA A 117 6.00 -2.82 5.69
CA ALA A 117 5.27 -3.37 6.84
C ALA A 117 6.19 -3.69 8.03
N ILE A 118 7.37 -4.25 7.75
CA ILE A 118 8.39 -4.51 8.77
C ILE A 118 8.85 -3.19 9.40
N LEU A 119 9.08 -2.17 8.56
CA LEU A 119 9.45 -0.84 9.01
C LEU A 119 8.36 -0.23 9.90
N GLY A 120 7.09 -0.45 9.57
CA GLY A 120 5.95 -0.03 10.39
C GLY A 120 5.97 -0.65 11.78
N ILE A 121 6.17 -1.95 11.89
CA ILE A 121 6.30 -2.65 13.19
C ILE A 121 7.48 -2.09 14.00
N LYS A 122 8.63 -1.93 13.37
CA LYS A 122 9.81 -1.36 14.02
C LYS A 122 9.61 0.09 14.51
N SER A 123 8.70 0.81 13.88
CA SER A 123 8.31 2.16 14.27
C SER A 123 7.17 2.20 15.31
N GLY A 124 6.76 1.05 15.83
CA GLY A 124 5.69 0.94 16.82
C GLY A 124 4.29 1.18 16.25
N LYS A 125 4.10 1.05 14.95
CA LYS A 125 2.79 1.20 14.29
C LYS A 125 2.15 -0.15 14.03
N PRO A 126 0.81 -0.28 14.21
CA PRO A 126 0.08 -1.42 13.70
C PRO A 126 0.35 -1.62 12.21
N SER A 127 0.80 -2.79 11.81
CA SER A 127 1.21 -3.06 10.42
C SER A 127 0.83 -4.47 10.00
N ILE A 128 0.29 -4.59 8.80
CA ILE A 128 -0.09 -5.87 8.20
C ILE A 128 0.33 -5.95 6.73
N TYR A 129 0.41 -7.19 6.24
CA TYR A 129 0.27 -7.52 4.83
C TYR A 129 -1.18 -7.84 4.51
N TYR A 130 -1.70 -7.28 3.43
CA TYR A 130 -3.00 -7.65 2.89
C TYR A 130 -2.84 -8.28 1.51
N ASP A 131 -3.30 -9.55 1.40
CA ASP A 131 -3.32 -10.31 0.15
C ASP A 131 -4.75 -10.31 -0.43
N PRO A 132 -5.02 -9.59 -1.52
CA PRO A 132 -6.35 -9.56 -2.13
C PRO A 132 -6.70 -10.82 -2.92
N THR A 133 -5.76 -11.78 -3.05
CA THR A 133 -5.90 -12.95 -3.94
C THR A 133 -6.20 -14.25 -3.22
N THR A 134 -6.04 -14.30 -1.92
CA THR A 134 -6.10 -15.54 -1.10
C THR A 134 -5.06 -16.61 -1.47
N GLN A 135 -4.06 -16.27 -2.28
CA GLN A 135 -3.05 -17.22 -2.76
C GLN A 135 -1.87 -17.42 -1.78
N ILE A 136 -1.64 -16.44 -0.90
CA ILE A 136 -0.50 -16.48 0.02
C ILE A 136 -0.88 -17.24 1.28
N ASN A 137 0.01 -18.13 1.70
CA ASN A 137 -0.15 -18.83 2.97
C ASN A 137 -0.02 -17.86 4.14
N LEU A 138 -1.01 -17.86 5.04
CA LEU A 138 -1.04 -16.96 6.21
C LEU A 138 0.13 -17.18 7.18
N ASP A 139 0.72 -18.38 7.18
CA ASP A 139 1.86 -18.76 8.02
C ASP A 139 3.19 -18.71 7.26
N ASP A 140 3.25 -18.01 6.12
CA ASP A 140 4.46 -17.95 5.32
C ASP A 140 5.61 -17.32 6.13
N PRO A 141 6.74 -18.00 6.33
CA PRO A 141 7.86 -17.49 7.11
C PRO A 141 8.52 -16.25 6.49
N THR A 142 8.32 -16.01 5.20
CA THR A 142 8.80 -14.81 4.50
C THR A 142 8.11 -13.53 5.01
N SER A 143 6.99 -13.66 5.73
CA SER A 143 6.30 -12.53 6.37
C SER A 143 7.14 -11.84 7.45
N SER A 144 8.20 -12.50 7.96
CA SER A 144 9.09 -11.96 9.00
C SER A 144 8.36 -11.45 10.24
N GLY A 145 7.29 -12.16 10.64
CA GLY A 145 6.47 -11.82 11.79
C GLY A 145 5.37 -10.78 11.53
N VAL A 146 5.24 -10.30 10.32
CA VAL A 146 4.10 -9.44 9.92
C VAL A 146 2.87 -10.32 9.70
N LYS A 147 1.75 -9.97 10.33
CA LYS A 147 0.48 -10.66 10.11
C LYS A 147 0.02 -10.51 8.67
N ILE A 148 -0.42 -11.60 8.05
CA ILE A 148 -1.03 -11.63 6.72
C ILE A 148 -2.54 -11.75 6.89
N ILE A 149 -3.29 -10.89 6.20
CA ILE A 149 -4.75 -10.94 6.08
C ILE A 149 -5.09 -11.11 4.60
N ASN A 150 -5.99 -12.01 4.27
CA ASN A 150 -6.37 -12.32 2.89
C ASN A 150 -7.90 -12.31 2.65
N GLU A 151 -8.67 -11.81 3.61
CA GLU A 151 -10.11 -11.66 3.52
C GLU A 151 -10.50 -10.23 3.90
N ILE A 152 -11.41 -9.62 3.13
CA ILE A 152 -11.82 -8.23 3.34
C ILE A 152 -12.51 -8.03 4.69
N ASP A 153 -13.34 -8.98 5.13
CA ASP A 153 -14.01 -8.89 6.43
C ASP A 153 -13.01 -8.87 7.59
N LYS A 154 -11.94 -9.66 7.49
CA LYS A 154 -10.86 -9.66 8.48
C LYS A 154 -10.00 -8.39 8.42
N LEU A 155 -9.87 -7.79 7.24
CA LEU A 155 -9.22 -6.49 7.09
C LEU A 155 -10.05 -5.40 7.81
N ASP A 156 -11.34 -5.41 7.61
CA ASP A 156 -12.28 -4.48 8.26
C ASP A 156 -12.24 -4.63 9.79
N ASP A 157 -12.31 -5.86 10.30
CA ASP A 157 -12.16 -6.17 11.73
C ASP A 157 -10.84 -5.63 12.29
N TRP A 158 -9.72 -5.86 11.60
CA TRP A 158 -8.41 -5.38 12.02
C TRP A 158 -8.34 -3.85 12.06
N ILE A 159 -8.86 -3.18 11.04
CA ILE A 159 -8.92 -1.71 10.99
C ILE A 159 -9.73 -1.17 12.16
N THR A 160 -10.91 -1.73 12.41
CA THR A 160 -11.79 -1.35 13.51
C THR A 160 -11.08 -1.50 14.86
N GLU A 161 -10.42 -2.63 15.08
CA GLU A 161 -9.66 -2.90 16.31
C GLU A 161 -8.51 -1.90 16.51
N GLN A 162 -7.70 -1.66 15.46
CA GLN A 162 -6.51 -0.79 15.55
C GLN A 162 -6.86 0.69 15.68
N LEU A 163 -7.93 1.14 15.05
CA LEU A 163 -8.37 2.54 15.11
C LEU A 163 -9.32 2.81 16.28
N LYS A 164 -9.70 1.80 17.04
CA LYS A 164 -10.65 1.90 18.18
C LYS A 164 -11.98 2.57 17.80
N ILE A 165 -12.49 2.16 16.67
CA ILE A 165 -13.76 2.66 16.13
C ILE A 165 -14.93 1.85 16.71
#